data_36c1fda42057ce34bbad41dea6e5bd8d
#
_entry.id   36c1fda42057ce34bbad41dea6e5bd8d
#
_cell.length_a   1.000
_cell.length_b   1.000
_cell.length_c   1.000
_cell.angle_alpha   90.00
_cell.angle_beta   90.00
_cell.angle_gamma   90.00
#
_symmetry.space_group_name_H-M   'P 1'
#
loop_
_entity.id
_entity.type
_entity.pdbx_description
1 polymer ?
#
loop_
_entity_poly.entity_id
_entity_poly.type
_entity_poly.pdbx_seq_one_letter_code
_entity_poly.pdbx_strand_id
1 'polypeptide(L)'
;MSALELPVRQEAHEPPEARGLGRDDVAMLVATRHDLELVHSRFRELPRFLSAGDLLVVNTSATLPAALEARLGEERVQLRLSTPAPDGTWLVELRTGEQAPYRRPPLGARLDLPGGAQAELLGRFAGSERLSAARFELDEPLEDYLRRYGRPIRYRYVPEPWPLDAYQTVFALQSGSA
;
A
#
# COMPACT_ATOMS: atom_id res chain seq x y z
N MET A 1 24.25 -16.66 -7.42
CA MET A 1 23.75 -15.28 -7.58
C MET A 1 23.85 -14.62 -6.22
N SER A 2 24.65 -13.56 -6.09
CA SER A 2 24.77 -12.81 -4.84
C SER A 2 23.43 -12.09 -4.60
N ALA A 3 22.83 -12.29 -3.43
CA ALA A 3 21.66 -11.52 -3.02
C ALA A 3 22.09 -10.06 -2.89
N LEU A 4 21.37 -9.14 -3.54
CA LEU A 4 21.58 -7.71 -3.37
C LEU A 4 21.02 -7.33 -1.99
N GLU A 5 21.89 -7.07 -1.03
CA GLU A 5 21.48 -6.55 0.27
C GLU A 5 21.39 -5.02 0.20
N LEU A 6 20.20 -4.48 0.44
CA LEU A 6 19.99 -3.05 0.56
C LEU A 6 20.42 -2.61 1.98
N PRO A 7 21.41 -1.71 2.12
CA PRO A 7 21.77 -1.21 3.44
C PRO A 7 20.58 -0.47 4.09
N VAL A 8 20.33 -0.70 5.37
CA VAL A 8 19.21 -0.10 6.13
C VAL A 8 19.15 1.42 5.97
N ARG A 9 20.29 2.10 5.90
CA ARG A 9 20.39 3.55 5.67
C ARG A 9 19.86 4.04 4.32
N GLN A 10 19.61 3.13 3.36
CA GLN A 10 19.05 3.45 2.04
C GLN A 10 17.55 3.25 1.97
N GLU A 11 16.92 2.72 3.02
CA GLU A 11 15.49 2.63 3.13
C GLU A 11 14.92 3.96 3.66
N ALA A 12 13.81 4.42 3.10
CA ALA A 12 13.10 5.60 3.57
C ALA A 12 12.22 5.21 4.77
N HIS A 13 12.62 5.61 5.97
CA HIS A 13 11.89 5.32 7.21
C HIS A 13 10.82 6.37 7.55
N GLU A 14 10.89 7.53 6.91
CA GLU A 14 10.03 8.70 7.15
C GLU A 14 9.81 9.50 5.86
N PRO A 15 8.74 10.29 5.76
CA PRO A 15 8.49 11.13 4.60
C PRO A 15 9.54 12.26 4.49
N PRO A 16 9.76 12.82 3.29
CA PRO A 16 10.73 13.90 3.08
C PRO A 16 10.47 15.09 3.98
N GLU A 17 9.22 15.43 4.24
CA GLU A 17 8.82 16.56 5.08
C GLU A 17 9.28 16.42 6.54
N ALA A 18 9.30 15.19 7.07
CA ALA A 18 9.83 14.94 8.42
C ALA A 18 11.34 15.17 8.52
N ARG A 19 12.04 15.14 7.39
CA ARG A 19 13.47 15.44 7.26
C ARG A 19 13.74 16.90 6.89
N GLY A 20 12.72 17.76 6.91
CA GLY A 20 12.84 19.17 6.53
C GLY A 20 13.00 19.41 5.03
N LEU A 21 12.60 18.43 4.20
CA LEU A 21 12.66 18.52 2.74
C LEU A 21 11.26 18.79 2.16
N GLY A 22 11.20 19.46 1.02
CA GLY A 22 9.98 19.47 0.22
C GLY A 22 9.71 18.11 -0.42
N ARG A 23 8.46 17.88 -0.81
CA ARG A 23 8.06 16.61 -1.45
C ARG A 23 8.77 16.35 -2.78
N ASP A 24 9.18 17.38 -3.48
CA ASP A 24 9.95 17.36 -4.72
C ASP A 24 11.47 17.39 -4.52
N ASP A 25 11.94 17.47 -3.27
CA ASP A 25 13.37 17.45 -2.93
C ASP A 25 13.98 16.05 -2.84
N VAL A 26 13.19 15.03 -3.13
CA VAL A 26 13.65 13.64 -3.10
C VAL A 26 14.71 13.36 -4.14
N ALA A 27 15.63 12.46 -3.83
CA ALA A 27 16.64 11.98 -4.77
C ALA A 27 15.97 11.29 -5.97
N MET A 28 16.48 11.57 -7.15
CA MET A 28 16.02 10.97 -8.41
C MET A 28 17.23 10.34 -9.12
N LEU A 29 17.03 9.13 -9.64
CA LEU A 29 17.97 8.49 -10.55
C LEU A 29 17.37 8.51 -11.95
N VAL A 30 18.09 9.13 -12.88
CA VAL A 30 17.76 9.11 -14.31
C VAL A 30 18.61 8.05 -14.99
N ALA A 31 17.96 7.13 -15.68
CA ALA A 31 18.62 6.09 -16.46
C ALA A 31 18.21 6.23 -17.93
N THR A 32 19.16 6.49 -18.80
CA THR A 32 18.93 6.59 -20.24
C THR A 32 19.19 5.25 -20.91
N ARG A 33 18.23 4.81 -21.73
CA ARG A 33 18.27 3.48 -22.35
C ARG A 33 19.31 3.35 -23.46
N HIS A 34 19.57 4.42 -24.20
CA HIS A 34 20.38 4.35 -25.42
C HIS A 34 21.89 4.30 -25.13
N ASP A 35 22.36 4.97 -24.07
CA ASP A 35 23.76 5.05 -23.67
C ASP A 35 24.05 4.41 -22.31
N LEU A 36 23.00 3.91 -21.63
CA LEU A 36 23.06 3.30 -20.30
C LEU A 36 23.65 4.25 -19.22
N GLU A 37 23.56 5.54 -19.47
CA GLU A 37 24.02 6.55 -18.50
C GLU A 37 23.10 6.58 -17.28
N LEU A 38 23.70 6.73 -16.08
CA LEU A 38 23.02 6.90 -14.81
C LEU A 38 23.37 8.25 -14.21
N VAL A 39 22.38 9.14 -14.10
CA VAL A 39 22.58 10.48 -13.53
C VAL A 39 21.82 10.59 -12.20
N HIS A 40 22.53 10.89 -11.11
CA HIS A 40 21.94 11.24 -9.84
C HIS A 40 21.49 12.70 -9.82
N SER A 41 20.24 12.95 -9.48
CA SER A 41 19.64 14.29 -9.47
C SER A 41 18.60 14.41 -8.36
N ARG A 42 17.80 15.46 -8.38
CA ARG A 42 16.61 15.65 -7.54
C ARG A 42 15.36 15.71 -8.39
N PHE A 43 14.22 15.29 -7.83
CA PHE A 43 12.97 15.23 -8.59
C PHE A 43 12.57 16.59 -9.16
N ARG A 44 12.84 17.70 -8.46
CA ARG A 44 12.62 19.08 -8.96
C ARG A 44 13.35 19.39 -10.26
N GLU A 45 14.43 18.65 -10.59
CA GLU A 45 15.21 18.80 -11.82
C GLU A 45 14.66 17.98 -12.99
N LEU A 46 13.58 17.22 -12.78
CA LEU A 46 12.97 16.37 -13.80
C LEU A 46 12.76 17.08 -15.16
N PRO A 47 12.32 18.35 -15.21
CA PRO A 47 12.13 19.06 -16.50
C PRO A 47 13.40 19.16 -17.36
N ARG A 48 14.59 19.09 -16.75
CA ARG A 48 15.87 19.14 -17.49
C ARG A 48 16.16 17.88 -18.30
N PHE A 49 15.46 16.79 -17.98
CA PHE A 49 15.63 15.47 -18.61
C PHE A 49 14.50 15.15 -19.60
N LEU A 50 13.58 16.11 -19.80
CA LEU A 50 12.42 15.94 -20.67
C LEU A 50 12.55 16.88 -21.89
N SER A 51 12.12 16.38 -23.02
CA SER A 51 12.06 17.11 -24.29
C SER A 51 10.63 17.18 -24.80
N ALA A 52 10.36 18.16 -25.67
CA ALA A 52 9.07 18.24 -26.35
C ALA A 52 8.79 16.95 -27.15
N GLY A 53 7.65 16.34 -26.89
CA GLY A 53 7.24 15.06 -27.47
C GLY A 53 7.44 13.85 -26.57
N ASP A 54 8.13 13.99 -25.42
CA ASP A 54 8.20 12.91 -24.44
C ASP A 54 6.85 12.62 -23.80
N LEU A 55 6.60 11.36 -23.49
CA LEU A 55 5.43 10.91 -22.75
C LEU A 55 5.79 10.69 -21.29
N LEU A 56 5.24 11.52 -20.40
CA LEU A 56 5.39 11.34 -18.95
C LEU A 56 4.22 10.50 -18.39
N VAL A 57 4.54 9.33 -17.87
CA VAL A 57 3.56 8.45 -17.20
C VAL A 57 3.64 8.66 -15.70
N VAL A 58 2.53 9.06 -15.08
CA VAL A 58 2.43 9.30 -13.63
C VAL A 58 1.35 8.43 -13.00
N ASN A 59 1.53 8.04 -11.73
CA ASN A 59 0.49 7.38 -10.97
C ASN A 59 -0.46 8.44 -10.37
N THR A 60 -1.72 8.40 -10.78
CA THR A 60 -2.77 9.31 -10.31
C THR A 60 -3.67 8.70 -9.24
N SER A 61 -3.45 7.43 -8.86
CA SER A 61 -4.23 6.76 -7.83
C SER A 61 -3.89 7.28 -6.44
N ALA A 62 -4.91 7.69 -5.70
CA ALA A 62 -4.78 8.03 -4.29
C ALA A 62 -4.64 6.75 -3.45
N THR A 63 -3.75 6.78 -2.47
CA THR A 63 -3.60 5.70 -1.51
C THR A 63 -4.83 5.62 -0.62
N LEU A 64 -5.40 4.42 -0.49
CA LEU A 64 -6.47 4.13 0.45
C LEU A 64 -5.91 3.78 1.84
N PRO A 65 -6.64 4.08 2.92
CA PRO A 65 -6.33 3.57 4.25
C PRO A 65 -6.73 2.09 4.36
N ALA A 66 -6.06 1.24 3.58
CA ALA A 66 -6.47 -0.11 3.23
C ALA A 66 -6.09 -1.18 4.29
N ALA A 67 -5.73 -0.79 5.51
CA ALA A 67 -5.48 -1.68 6.63
C ALA A 67 -6.53 -1.49 7.72
N LEU A 68 -7.24 -2.57 8.06
CA LEU A 68 -8.26 -2.62 9.10
C LEU A 68 -7.80 -3.49 10.26
N GLU A 69 -8.02 -3.03 11.49
CA GLU A 69 -7.94 -3.91 12.65
C GLU A 69 -9.15 -4.87 12.61
N ALA A 70 -8.90 -6.13 12.88
CA ALA A 70 -9.93 -7.16 12.84
C ALA A 70 -9.73 -8.20 13.94
N ARG A 71 -10.75 -9.03 14.15
CA ARG A 71 -10.66 -10.20 15.04
C ARG A 71 -11.07 -11.45 14.26
N LEU A 72 -10.28 -12.50 14.44
CA LEU A 72 -10.58 -13.84 13.99
C LEU A 72 -10.84 -14.70 15.25
N GLY A 73 -12.09 -14.80 15.67
CA GLY A 73 -12.41 -15.30 17.00
C GLY A 73 -11.77 -14.43 18.10
N GLU A 74 -10.95 -15.03 18.96
CA GLU A 74 -10.25 -14.30 20.03
C GLU A 74 -8.95 -13.62 19.56
N GLU A 75 -8.45 -13.97 18.39
CA GLU A 75 -7.18 -13.46 17.86
C GLU A 75 -7.34 -12.09 17.22
N ARG A 76 -6.46 -11.15 17.58
CA ARG A 76 -6.35 -9.85 16.89
C ARG A 76 -5.51 -10.02 15.64
N VAL A 77 -6.06 -9.59 14.52
CA VAL A 77 -5.42 -9.64 13.22
C VAL A 77 -5.56 -8.29 12.52
N GLN A 78 -4.73 -8.05 11.51
CA GLN A 78 -4.89 -6.92 10.60
C GLN A 78 -5.31 -7.44 9.24
N LEU A 79 -6.40 -6.92 8.71
CA LEU A 79 -6.89 -7.20 7.36
C LEU A 79 -6.40 -6.10 6.42
N ARG A 80 -5.62 -6.46 5.40
CA ARG A 80 -5.10 -5.53 4.38
C ARG A 80 -5.79 -5.78 3.07
N LEU A 81 -6.45 -4.76 2.54
CA LEU A 81 -7.06 -4.82 1.22
C LEU A 81 -5.98 -4.64 0.15
N SER A 82 -6.09 -5.39 -0.94
CA SER A 82 -5.15 -5.35 -2.07
C SER A 82 -5.84 -4.87 -3.34
N THR A 83 -6.74 -5.66 -3.90
CA THR A 83 -7.32 -5.39 -5.22
C THR A 83 -8.79 -5.79 -5.23
N PRO A 84 -9.70 -4.92 -5.74
CA PRO A 84 -11.08 -5.30 -5.96
C PRO A 84 -11.19 -6.34 -7.08
N ALA A 85 -12.13 -7.29 -6.94
CA ALA A 85 -12.48 -8.24 -7.98
C ALA A 85 -13.80 -7.85 -8.65
N PRO A 86 -14.04 -8.27 -9.91
CA PRO A 86 -15.24 -7.89 -10.67
C PRO A 86 -16.55 -8.34 -10.06
N ASP A 87 -16.53 -9.35 -9.19
CA ASP A 87 -17.70 -9.91 -8.50
C ASP A 87 -18.04 -9.18 -7.19
N GLY A 88 -17.38 -8.06 -6.90
CA GLY A 88 -17.58 -7.26 -5.69
C GLY A 88 -16.80 -7.79 -4.47
N THR A 89 -16.04 -8.87 -4.61
CA THR A 89 -15.10 -9.32 -3.57
C THR A 89 -13.79 -8.54 -3.64
N TRP A 90 -12.97 -8.68 -2.59
CA TRP A 90 -11.64 -8.09 -2.54
C TRP A 90 -10.58 -9.14 -2.27
N LEU A 91 -9.45 -9.01 -2.93
CA LEU A 91 -8.26 -9.71 -2.50
C LEU A 91 -7.70 -9.03 -1.26
N VAL A 92 -7.46 -9.82 -0.22
CA VAL A 92 -7.02 -9.34 1.08
C VAL A 92 -5.86 -10.19 1.59
N GLU A 93 -5.02 -9.58 2.44
CA GLU A 93 -4.00 -10.27 3.21
C GLU A 93 -4.30 -10.13 4.70
N LEU A 94 -4.31 -11.26 5.42
CA LEU A 94 -4.32 -11.25 6.88
C LEU A 94 -2.90 -11.15 7.43
N ARG A 95 -2.74 -10.36 8.49
CA ARG A 95 -1.51 -10.23 9.27
C ARG A 95 -1.78 -10.50 10.74
N THR A 96 -0.85 -11.14 11.42
CA THR A 96 -0.85 -11.27 12.89
C THR A 96 -0.51 -9.94 13.55
N GLY A 97 -0.70 -9.83 14.87
CA GLY A 97 -0.37 -8.64 15.64
C GLY A 97 1.09 -8.17 15.49
N GLU A 98 2.02 -9.07 15.19
CA GLU A 98 3.43 -8.75 14.89
C GLU A 98 3.69 -8.43 13.42
N GLN A 99 2.64 -8.21 12.64
CA GLN A 99 2.70 -7.94 11.20
C GLN A 99 3.29 -9.08 10.34
N ALA A 100 3.38 -10.30 10.87
CA ALA A 100 3.71 -11.46 10.09
C ALA A 100 2.52 -11.89 9.21
N PRO A 101 2.76 -12.44 8.00
CA PRO A 101 1.68 -12.99 7.19
C PRO A 101 0.93 -14.09 7.94
N TYR A 102 -0.40 -13.98 8.03
CA TYR A 102 -1.24 -15.05 8.52
C TYR A 102 -1.38 -16.10 7.42
N ARG A 103 -0.56 -17.13 7.49
CA ARG A 103 -0.55 -18.16 6.46
C ARG A 103 -1.73 -19.09 6.62
N ARG A 104 -2.44 -19.34 5.52
CA ARG A 104 -3.55 -20.28 5.43
C ARG A 104 -4.69 -20.00 6.41
N PRO A 105 -5.31 -18.80 6.37
CA PRO A 105 -6.48 -18.54 7.18
C PRO A 105 -7.59 -19.57 6.86
N PRO A 106 -8.44 -19.93 7.85
CA PRO A 106 -9.53 -20.85 7.61
C PRO A 106 -10.49 -20.33 6.53
N LEU A 107 -10.93 -21.21 5.63
CA LEU A 107 -11.95 -20.88 4.64
C LEU A 107 -13.32 -20.71 5.32
N GLY A 108 -14.10 -19.74 4.86
CA GLY A 108 -15.38 -19.40 5.47
C GLY A 108 -15.26 -18.71 6.83
N ALA A 109 -14.03 -18.36 7.25
CA ALA A 109 -13.83 -17.65 8.50
C ALA A 109 -14.43 -16.26 8.43
N ARG A 110 -15.14 -15.88 9.49
CA ARG A 110 -15.65 -14.53 9.68
C ARG A 110 -14.69 -13.72 10.53
N LEU A 111 -14.49 -12.51 10.09
CA LEU A 111 -13.69 -11.50 10.77
C LEU A 111 -14.63 -10.43 11.31
N ASP A 112 -14.53 -10.15 12.60
CA ASP A 112 -15.20 -8.99 13.18
C ASP A 112 -14.37 -7.75 12.93
N LEU A 113 -15.03 -6.73 12.39
CA LEU A 113 -14.45 -5.44 12.02
C LEU A 113 -14.97 -4.32 12.94
N PRO A 114 -14.29 -3.15 12.99
CA PRO A 114 -14.78 -2.01 13.75
C PRO A 114 -16.20 -1.59 13.37
N GLY A 115 -16.95 -1.03 14.33
CA GLY A 115 -18.30 -0.55 14.10
C GLY A 115 -19.36 -1.66 13.94
N GLY A 116 -19.04 -2.92 14.23
CA GLY A 116 -19.95 -4.06 14.11
C GLY A 116 -20.04 -4.67 12.72
N ALA A 117 -19.24 -4.19 11.78
CA ALA A 117 -19.12 -4.76 10.45
C ALA A 117 -18.42 -6.12 10.45
N GLN A 118 -18.56 -6.87 9.38
CA GLN A 118 -17.93 -8.18 9.22
C GLN A 118 -17.30 -8.34 7.83
N ALA A 119 -16.34 -9.27 7.74
CA ALA A 119 -15.83 -9.78 6.46
C ALA A 119 -15.74 -11.31 6.52
N GLU A 120 -16.08 -11.97 5.42
CA GLU A 120 -15.96 -13.41 5.25
C GLU A 120 -14.81 -13.75 4.31
N LEU A 121 -13.93 -14.66 4.72
CA LEU A 121 -12.87 -15.20 3.87
C LEU A 121 -13.42 -16.34 3.00
N LEU A 122 -13.61 -16.09 1.72
CA LEU A 122 -14.27 -17.03 0.79
C LEU A 122 -13.33 -18.12 0.28
N GLY A 123 -12.06 -17.79 0.08
CA GLY A 123 -11.12 -18.72 -0.48
C GLY A 123 -9.74 -18.11 -0.69
N ARG A 124 -8.75 -18.97 -0.95
CA ARG A 124 -7.41 -18.49 -1.32
C ARG A 124 -7.38 -18.02 -2.76
N PHE A 125 -6.63 -16.98 -3.00
CA PHE A 125 -6.29 -16.58 -4.35
C PHE A 125 -5.31 -17.59 -4.96
N ALA A 126 -5.61 -18.07 -6.16
CA ALA A 126 -4.79 -19.07 -6.86
C ALA A 126 -3.32 -18.61 -6.97
N GLY A 127 -2.40 -19.48 -6.57
CA GLY A 127 -0.95 -19.18 -6.61
C GLY A 127 -0.40 -18.35 -5.45
N SER A 128 -1.24 -17.98 -4.46
CA SER A 128 -0.79 -17.23 -3.28
C SER A 128 -1.11 -17.97 -1.98
N GLU A 129 -0.12 -18.08 -1.09
CA GLU A 129 -0.33 -18.55 0.29
C GLU A 129 -0.79 -17.43 1.24
N ARG A 130 -0.72 -16.18 0.77
CA ARG A 130 -0.93 -14.96 1.58
C ARG A 130 -2.27 -14.28 1.28
N LEU A 131 -2.72 -14.35 0.03
CA LEU A 131 -3.92 -13.65 -0.42
C LEU A 131 -5.15 -14.57 -0.37
N SER A 132 -6.24 -14.00 0.10
CA SER A 132 -7.56 -14.61 0.11
C SER A 132 -8.57 -13.68 -0.53
N ALA A 133 -9.63 -14.23 -1.11
CA ALA A 133 -10.81 -13.46 -1.47
C ALA A 133 -11.65 -13.22 -0.23
N ALA A 134 -12.16 -12.02 -0.06
CA ALA A 134 -13.05 -11.65 1.05
C ALA A 134 -14.27 -10.88 0.56
N ARG A 135 -15.40 -11.10 1.22
CA ARG A 135 -16.63 -10.32 1.06
C ARG A 135 -16.84 -9.50 2.33
N PHE A 136 -17.12 -8.22 2.16
CA PHE A 136 -17.42 -7.31 3.26
C PHE A 136 -18.94 -7.20 3.44
N GLU A 137 -19.41 -7.25 4.68
CA GLU A 137 -20.79 -6.99 5.10
C GLU A 137 -20.78 -5.62 5.81
N LEU A 138 -21.15 -4.57 5.09
CA LEU A 138 -21.08 -3.17 5.53
C LEU A 138 -22.43 -2.48 5.30
N ASP A 139 -22.79 -1.53 6.15
CA ASP A 139 -23.98 -0.67 6.00
C ASP A 139 -23.69 0.60 5.17
N GLU A 140 -22.46 0.77 4.70
CA GLU A 140 -21.99 1.93 3.93
C GLU A 140 -21.03 1.50 2.82
N PRO A 141 -20.75 2.34 1.82
CA PRO A 141 -19.71 2.05 0.82
C PRO A 141 -18.35 1.77 1.48
N LEU A 142 -17.61 0.80 0.94
CA LEU A 142 -16.34 0.37 1.52
C LEU A 142 -15.33 1.53 1.63
N GLU A 143 -15.30 2.46 0.67
CA GLU A 143 -14.40 3.61 0.74
C GLU A 143 -14.70 4.53 1.93
N ASP A 144 -15.98 4.75 2.25
CA ASP A 144 -16.41 5.57 3.39
C ASP A 144 -16.06 4.86 4.71
N TYR A 145 -16.28 3.55 4.74
CA TYR A 145 -15.90 2.70 5.86
C TYR A 145 -14.38 2.73 6.09
N LEU A 146 -13.57 2.62 5.03
CA LEU A 146 -12.11 2.71 5.11
C LEU A 146 -11.64 4.09 5.59
N ARG A 147 -12.26 5.19 5.14
CA ARG A 147 -11.93 6.54 5.63
C ARG A 147 -12.15 6.68 7.14
N ARG A 148 -13.13 5.98 7.68
CA ARG A 148 -13.49 6.04 9.11
C ARG A 148 -12.63 5.14 9.99
N TYR A 149 -12.38 3.92 9.57
CA TYR A 149 -11.76 2.87 10.38
C TYR A 149 -10.41 2.38 9.87
N GLY A 150 -10.10 2.66 8.62
CA GLY A 150 -8.88 2.22 7.99
C GLY A 150 -7.65 3.03 8.36
N ARG A 151 -6.50 2.44 8.12
CA ARG A 151 -5.19 3.07 8.25
C ARG A 151 -4.36 2.77 7.01
N PRO A 152 -3.37 3.61 6.67
CA PRO A 152 -2.42 3.29 5.62
C PRO A 152 -1.71 1.96 5.89
N ILE A 153 -1.49 1.17 4.86
CA ILE A 153 -0.65 -0.03 4.96
C ILE A 153 0.77 0.41 5.25
N ARG A 154 1.29 0.01 6.40
CA ARG A 154 2.66 0.34 6.82
C ARG A 154 3.60 -0.82 6.50
N TYR A 155 4.72 -0.51 5.91
CA TYR A 155 5.80 -1.46 5.72
C TYR A 155 6.63 -1.62 7.01
N ARG A 156 7.20 -2.81 7.21
CA ARG A 156 7.93 -3.14 8.43
C ARG A 156 9.14 -2.23 8.69
N TYR A 157 9.77 -1.72 7.65
CA TYR A 157 10.93 -0.82 7.76
C TYR A 157 10.55 0.62 8.11
N VAL A 158 9.26 0.97 8.12
CA VAL A 158 8.75 2.26 8.58
C VAL A 158 8.32 2.11 10.04
N PRO A 159 9.12 2.58 11.03
CA PRO A 159 8.87 2.31 12.44
C PRO A 159 7.63 3.03 12.97
N GLU A 160 7.40 4.26 12.53
CA GLU A 160 6.31 5.11 12.99
C GLU A 160 5.13 5.15 12.00
N PRO A 161 3.88 5.21 12.50
CA PRO A 161 2.73 5.44 11.64
C PRO A 161 2.70 6.90 11.18
N TRP A 162 2.57 7.11 9.88
CA TRP A 162 2.38 8.44 9.29
C TRP A 162 0.92 8.64 8.90
N PRO A 163 0.41 9.87 8.87
CA PRO A 163 -0.94 10.17 8.38
C PRO A 163 -1.06 9.85 6.88
N LEU A 164 -2.29 9.66 6.41
CA LEU A 164 -2.56 9.20 5.04
C LEU A 164 -1.98 10.12 3.97
N ASP A 165 -1.97 11.44 4.20
CA ASP A 165 -1.43 12.43 3.28
C ASP A 165 0.09 12.27 3.05
N ALA A 166 0.82 11.75 4.04
CA ALA A 166 2.24 11.43 3.88
C ALA A 166 2.50 10.31 2.86
N TYR A 167 1.50 9.45 2.60
CA TYR A 167 1.58 8.36 1.62
C TYR A 167 1.04 8.74 0.24
N GLN A 168 0.37 9.89 0.10
CA GLN A 168 -0.16 10.33 -1.19
C GLN A 168 0.93 10.85 -2.12
N THR A 169 0.78 10.57 -3.41
CA THR A 169 1.57 11.26 -4.44
C THR A 169 0.98 12.65 -4.72
N VAL A 170 1.78 13.56 -5.28
CA VAL A 170 1.29 14.89 -5.70
C VAL A 170 0.25 14.82 -6.83
N PHE A 171 0.16 13.67 -7.51
CA PHE A 171 -0.78 13.41 -8.60
C PHE A 171 -1.99 12.57 -8.17
N ALA A 172 -2.20 12.34 -6.89
CA ALA A 172 -3.29 11.53 -6.34
C ALA A 172 -4.66 12.22 -6.58
N LEU A 173 -5.26 11.97 -7.73
CA LEU A 173 -6.51 12.59 -8.20
C LEU A 173 -7.71 11.66 -8.11
N GLN A 174 -7.50 10.34 -8.12
CA GLN A 174 -8.54 9.32 -8.15
C GLN A 174 -8.36 8.34 -7.01
N SER A 175 -9.45 8.04 -6.30
CA SER A 175 -9.47 7.01 -5.25
C SER A 175 -9.20 5.62 -5.84
N GLY A 176 -8.49 4.75 -5.12
CA GLY A 176 -8.48 3.35 -5.50
C GLY A 176 -7.16 2.60 -5.51
N SER A 177 -6.11 3.10 -4.88
CA SER A 177 -4.87 2.32 -4.69
C SER A 177 -4.71 1.89 -3.23
N ALA A 178 -4.49 0.59 -3.02
CA ALA A 178 -4.18 0.02 -1.71
C ALA A 178 -2.67 -0.14 -1.52
#